data_afb934f5ad6b0befe1a2685a995c48ae
#
_entry.id   afb934f5ad6b0befe1a2685a995c48ae
#
_cell.length_a   1.000
_cell.length_b   1.000
_cell.length_c   1.000
_cell.angle_alpha   90.00
_cell.angle_beta   90.00
_cell.angle_gamma   90.00
#
_symmetry.space_group_name_H-M   'P 1'
#
loop_
_entity.id
_entity.type
_entity.pdbx_description
1 polymer ?
#
loop_
_entity_poly.entity_id
_entity_poly.type
_entity_poly.pdbx_seq_one_letter_code
_entity_poly.pdbx_strand_id
1 'polypeptide(L)' 'HQMEYDKSRKFTMLAIDNYSGELDVILGNLYLLNGKLNDIVNNRDDAVKYYKLCRNLDNFSYASKEAIQFIKVPFAVK' A
#
# COMPACT_ATOMS: atom_id res chain seq x y z
N HIS A 1 -12.80 -11.40 -4.45
CA HIS A 1 -13.20 -12.11 -3.25
C HIS A 1 -12.24 -11.83 -2.10
N GLN A 2 -12.75 -11.74 -0.89
CA GLN A 2 -11.94 -11.29 0.24
C GLN A 2 -10.76 -12.20 0.57
N MET A 3 -10.93 -13.52 0.43
CA MET A 3 -9.84 -14.46 0.68
C MET A 3 -8.65 -14.25 -0.26
N GLU A 4 -8.93 -13.92 -1.52
CA GLU A 4 -7.87 -13.64 -2.48
C GLU A 4 -7.14 -12.36 -2.13
N TYR A 5 -7.88 -11.34 -1.67
CA TYR A 5 -7.27 -10.09 -1.23
C TYR A 5 -6.40 -10.28 0.01
N ASP A 6 -6.83 -11.14 0.94
CA ASP A 6 -6.03 -11.46 2.12
C ASP A 6 -4.72 -12.13 1.76
N LYS A 7 -4.74 -13.07 0.82
CA LYS A 7 -3.53 -13.72 0.33
C LYS A 7 -2.61 -12.72 -0.34
N SER A 8 -3.16 -11.86 -1.20
CA SER A 8 -2.38 -10.83 -1.87
C SER A 8 -1.74 -9.86 -0.88
N ARG A 9 -2.48 -9.48 0.15
CA ARG A 9 -1.97 -8.62 1.21
C ARG A 9 -0.78 -9.25 1.92
N LYS A 10 -0.87 -10.54 2.26
CA LYS A 10 0.23 -11.27 2.90
C LYS A 10 1.45 -11.34 2.01
N PHE A 11 1.27 -11.61 0.73
CA PHE A 11 2.36 -11.61 -0.24
C PHE A 11 3.03 -10.25 -0.32
N THR A 12 2.24 -9.19 -0.36
CA THR A 12 2.76 -7.84 -0.42
C THR A 12 3.57 -7.50 0.82
N MET A 13 3.10 -7.91 2.00
CA MET A 13 3.81 -7.70 3.25
C MET A 13 5.14 -8.44 3.26
N LEU A 14 5.16 -9.68 2.78
CA LEU A 14 6.40 -10.46 2.68
C LEU A 14 7.38 -9.80 1.71
N ALA A 15 6.89 -9.28 0.59
CA ALA A 15 7.74 -8.59 -0.37
C ALA A 15 8.36 -7.33 0.25
N ILE A 16 7.59 -6.58 1.03
CA ILE A 16 8.10 -5.40 1.73
C ILE A 16 9.17 -5.80 2.75
N ASP A 17 8.89 -6.84 3.56
CA ASP A 17 9.79 -7.28 4.63
C ASP A 17 11.12 -7.81 4.08
N ASN A 18 11.08 -8.40 2.88
CA ASN A 18 12.27 -8.99 2.26
C ASN A 18 12.90 -8.07 1.21
N TYR A 19 12.37 -6.84 1.07
CA TYR A 19 12.86 -5.91 0.08
C TYR A 19 14.27 -5.45 0.46
N SER A 20 15.22 -5.69 -0.43
CA SER A 20 16.60 -5.23 -0.27
C SER A 20 17.06 -4.38 -1.44
N GLY A 21 16.13 -4.02 -2.32
CA GLY A 21 16.43 -3.25 -3.51
C GLY A 21 16.72 -1.78 -3.20
N GLU A 22 17.20 -1.09 -4.21
CA GLU A 22 17.63 0.29 -4.08
C GLU A 22 16.64 1.29 -4.71
N LEU A 23 15.52 0.77 -5.26
CA LEU A 23 14.56 1.63 -5.95
C LEU A 23 13.35 1.90 -5.09
N ASP A 24 13.29 3.09 -4.52
CA ASP A 24 12.18 3.54 -3.69
C ASP A 24 10.84 3.50 -4.45
N VAL A 25 10.88 3.60 -5.78
CA VAL A 25 9.67 3.50 -6.60
C VAL A 25 9.01 2.13 -6.42
N ILE A 26 9.79 1.05 -6.42
CA ILE A 26 9.25 -0.29 -6.23
C ILE A 26 8.67 -0.43 -4.82
N LEU A 27 9.40 0.02 -3.82
CA LEU A 27 8.95 -0.04 -2.44
C LEU A 27 7.68 0.80 -2.24
N GLY A 28 7.63 1.99 -2.85
CA GLY A 28 6.45 2.85 -2.80
C GLY A 28 5.22 2.16 -3.39
N ASN A 29 5.38 1.48 -4.52
CA ASN A 29 4.29 0.73 -5.13
C ASN A 29 3.82 -0.43 -4.25
N LEU A 30 4.74 -1.11 -3.56
CA LEU A 30 4.39 -2.19 -2.63
C LEU A 30 3.60 -1.64 -1.43
N TYR A 31 4.03 -0.53 -0.86
CA TYR A 31 3.29 0.12 0.22
C TYR A 31 1.89 0.54 -0.23
N LEU A 32 1.79 1.15 -1.42
CA LEU A 32 0.50 1.58 -1.95
C LEU A 32 -0.43 0.39 -2.16
N LEU A 33 0.07 -0.67 -2.76
CA LEU A 33 -0.71 -1.88 -2.99
C LEU A 33 -1.18 -2.48 -1.66
N ASN A 34 -0.30 -2.58 -0.68
CA ASN A 34 -0.68 -3.13 0.61
C ASN A 34 -1.70 -2.24 1.32
N GLY A 35 -1.58 -0.93 1.19
CA GLY A 35 -2.60 -0.02 1.70
C GLY A 35 -3.97 -0.28 1.07
N LYS A 36 -4.02 -0.39 -0.26
CA LYS A 36 -5.27 -0.68 -0.98
C LYS A 36 -5.87 -2.01 -0.54
N LEU A 37 -5.05 -3.06 -0.42
CA LEU A 37 -5.52 -4.37 0.00
C LEU A 37 -6.07 -4.35 1.42
N ASN A 38 -5.45 -3.59 2.32
CA ASN A 38 -5.97 -3.42 3.67
C ASN A 38 -7.31 -2.69 3.68
N ASP A 39 -7.49 -1.68 2.83
CA ASP A 39 -8.78 -1.02 2.69
C ASP A 39 -9.86 -1.98 2.18
N ILE A 40 -9.52 -2.84 1.22
CA ILE A 40 -10.47 -3.81 0.67
C ILE A 40 -10.97 -4.78 1.75
N VAL A 41 -10.10 -5.18 2.66
CA VAL A 41 -10.46 -6.11 3.74
C VAL A 41 -10.93 -5.38 5.01
N ASN A 42 -11.23 -4.09 4.91
CA ASN A 42 -11.75 -3.27 6.00
C ASN A 42 -10.76 -3.09 7.16
N ASN A 43 -9.48 -3.06 6.86
CA ASN A 43 -8.44 -2.81 7.86
C ASN A 43 -7.87 -1.41 7.65
N ARG A 44 -8.71 -0.41 7.98
CA ARG A 44 -8.41 0.99 7.68
C ARG A 44 -7.14 1.50 8.39
N ASP A 45 -6.93 1.10 9.64
CA ASP A 45 -5.76 1.56 10.40
C ASP A 45 -4.45 1.14 9.71
N ASP A 46 -4.36 -0.11 9.28
CA ASP A 46 -3.19 -0.59 8.57
C ASP A 46 -3.09 0.03 7.18
N ALA A 47 -4.22 0.22 6.50
CA ALA A 47 -4.22 0.87 5.20
C ALA A 47 -3.58 2.25 5.29
N VAL A 48 -4.02 3.07 6.23
CA VAL A 48 -3.48 4.42 6.43
C VAL A 48 -1.98 4.36 6.77
N LYS A 49 -1.58 3.40 7.59
CA LYS A 49 -0.17 3.20 7.93
C LYS A 49 0.69 3.02 6.68
N TYR A 50 0.27 2.14 5.76
CA TYR A 50 1.04 1.88 4.55
C TYR A 50 0.98 3.03 3.56
N TYR A 51 -0.15 3.75 3.49
CA TYR A 51 -0.22 4.96 2.67
C TYR A 51 0.75 6.02 3.18
N LYS A 52 0.87 6.19 4.49
CA LYS A 52 1.81 7.14 5.08
C LYS A 52 3.26 6.73 4.80
N LEU A 53 3.56 5.44 4.88
CA LEU A 53 4.91 4.95 4.53
C LEU A 53 5.22 5.24 3.06
N CYS A 54 4.25 5.03 2.18
CA CYS A 54 4.41 5.36 0.76
C CYS A 54 4.67 6.86 0.56
N ARG A 55 3.86 7.69 1.20
CA ARG A 55 4.01 9.15 1.11
C ARG A 55 5.39 9.60 1.60
N ASN A 56 5.89 8.98 2.67
CA ASN A 56 7.14 9.40 3.31
C ASN A 56 8.38 9.04 2.50
N LEU A 57 8.27 8.16 1.51
CA LEU A 57 9.38 7.90 0.59
C LEU A 57 9.67 9.11 -0.30
N ASP A 58 8.65 9.94 -0.53
CA ASP A 58 8.75 11.23 -1.21
C ASP A 58 9.62 11.23 -2.47
N ASN A 59 9.23 10.41 -3.40
CA ASN A 59 9.95 10.30 -4.66
C ASN A 59 9.19 10.91 -5.83
N PHE A 60 8.15 11.70 -5.55
CA PHE A 60 7.31 12.35 -6.54
C PHE A 60 6.63 11.37 -7.51
N SER A 61 6.53 10.11 -7.11
CA SER A 61 5.91 9.07 -7.93
C SER A 61 4.39 9.15 -7.87
N TYR A 62 3.73 8.47 -8.82
CA TYR A 62 2.29 8.32 -8.78
C TYR A 62 1.83 7.64 -7.49
N ALA A 63 2.62 6.66 -7.00
CA ALA A 63 2.28 5.96 -5.77
C ALA A 63 2.17 6.91 -4.59
N SER A 64 3.10 7.85 -4.46
CA SER A 64 3.09 8.85 -3.40
C SER A 64 1.85 9.73 -3.48
N LYS A 65 1.50 10.19 -4.68
CA LYS A 65 0.33 11.05 -4.90
C LYS A 65 -0.96 10.32 -4.59
N GLU A 66 -1.08 9.07 -5.04
CA GLU A 66 -2.26 8.25 -4.75
C GLU A 66 -2.37 7.97 -3.26
N ALA A 67 -1.25 7.68 -2.59
CA ALA A 67 -1.25 7.43 -1.16
C ALA A 67 -1.82 8.61 -0.38
N ILE A 68 -1.43 9.83 -0.74
CA ILE A 68 -1.95 11.04 -0.10
C ILE A 68 -3.47 11.10 -0.24
N GLN A 69 -3.99 10.77 -1.43
CA GLN A 69 -5.41 10.76 -1.68
C GLN A 69 -6.13 9.71 -0.83
N PHE A 70 -5.58 8.50 -0.74
CA PHE A 70 -6.21 7.41 0.00
C PHE A 70 -6.08 7.53 1.53
N ILE A 71 -5.18 8.38 2.01
CA ILE A 71 -5.18 8.75 3.43
C ILE A 71 -6.46 9.52 3.76
N LYS A 72 -6.94 10.34 2.83
CA LYS A 72 -8.15 11.13 3.03
C LYS A 72 -9.43 10.33 2.77
N VAL A 73 -9.42 9.53 1.71
CA VAL A 73 -10.58 8.76 1.26
C VAL A 73 -10.16 7.32 1.04
N PRO A 74 -10.78 6.34 1.71
CA PRO A 74 -10.38 4.94 1.56
C PRO A 74 -10.47 4.47 0.11
N PHE A 75 -9.53 3.63 -0.27
CA PHE A 75 -9.60 2.93 -1.55
C PHE A 75 -10.77 1.94 -1.51
N ALA A 76 -11.55 1.92 -2.57
CA ALA A 76 -12.66 0.98 -2.71
C ALA A 76 -12.67 0.39 -4.10
N VAL A 77 -12.98 -0.91 -4.17
CA VAL A 77 -13.19 -1.60 -5.44
C VAL A 77 -14.62 -1.33 -5.87
N LYS A 78 -14.78 -0.87 -7.11
CA LYS A 78 -16.10 -0.61 -7.67
C LYS A 78 -16.63 -1.83 -8.43
#